data_c87a878e04fab9128c3a02bbbe55897a
#
_entry.id   c87a878e04fab9128c3a02bbbe55897a
#
_cell.length_a   1.000
_cell.length_b   1.000
_cell.length_c   1.000
_cell.angle_alpha   90.00
_cell.angle_beta   90.00
_cell.angle_gamma   90.00
#
_symmetry.space_group_name_H-M   'P 1'
#
loop_
_entity.id
_entity.type
_entity.pdbx_description
1 polymer ?
#
loop_
_entity_poly.entity_id
_entity_poly.type
_entity_poly.pdbx_seq_one_letter_code
_entity_poly.pdbx_strand_id
1 'polypeptide(L)'
;MLALLLGASILGAGLVIDMALDDDDDANNNADQGTDTETGNEDNGDLIDVALPGNGAEFFGSDLSERIMGTNGADSVDGGAGNDILNGLVGGDILLPGAGDDTVYGGGGNDQIGTSEGDDRLFGEDGDDLIADEDGVANSGNDFMRGGDGNDILISDDGFDELRGDLGNDLLFAVDADLAEASPDLLVGGFGDDLLAGDEGDTLTGGEGTDTFAVIYPSNDAGPAIITDFDPTSETLTLEADNQFGTDPVVDIAATDDGTGSIITVDGVEFVVVQNTTPDQLVQGLNFALSGV
;
A
#
# COMPACT_ATOMS: atom_id res chain seq x y z
N MET A 1 16.80 -3.77 4.49
CA MET A 1 17.28 -4.90 3.68
C MET A 1 16.12 -5.75 3.16
N LEU A 2 15.05 -5.95 3.92
CA LEU A 2 13.82 -6.60 3.42
C LEU A 2 13.15 -5.74 2.35
N ALA A 3 13.01 -4.44 2.57
CA ALA A 3 12.50 -3.50 1.57
C ALA A 3 13.33 -3.52 0.27
N LEU A 4 14.66 -3.61 0.39
CA LEU A 4 15.54 -3.75 -0.78
C LEU A 4 15.44 -5.13 -1.43
N LEU A 5 15.13 -6.19 -0.67
CA LEU A 5 14.92 -7.54 -1.21
C LEU A 5 13.54 -7.68 -1.85
N LEU A 6 12.50 -7.10 -1.26
CA LEU A 6 11.16 -7.02 -1.83
C LEU A 6 11.14 -6.15 -3.08
N GLY A 7 11.74 -4.96 -3.04
CA GLY A 7 11.92 -4.11 -4.21
C GLY A 7 12.76 -4.77 -5.30
N ALA A 8 13.80 -5.52 -4.95
CA ALA A 8 14.59 -6.28 -5.94
C ALA A 8 13.83 -7.50 -6.49
N SER A 9 12.87 -8.08 -5.74
CA SER A 9 12.04 -9.18 -6.23
C SER A 9 10.91 -8.68 -7.13
N ILE A 10 10.31 -7.55 -6.80
CA ILE A 10 9.30 -6.88 -7.64
C ILE A 10 9.96 -6.35 -8.91
N LEU A 11 11.14 -5.72 -8.83
CA LEU A 11 11.93 -5.33 -9.98
C LEU A 11 12.48 -6.52 -10.80
N GLY A 12 12.68 -7.69 -10.16
CA GLY A 12 13.10 -8.92 -10.83
C GLY A 12 12.00 -9.57 -11.67
N ALA A 13 10.74 -9.23 -11.46
CA ALA A 13 9.61 -9.68 -12.26
C ALA A 13 9.43 -8.87 -13.56
N GLY A 14 10.26 -7.87 -13.81
CA GLY A 14 10.29 -7.14 -15.08
C GLY A 14 9.19 -6.08 -15.23
N LEU A 15 8.55 -5.70 -14.15
CA LEU A 15 7.66 -4.57 -14.15
C LEU A 15 8.50 -3.28 -14.04
N VAL A 16 9.05 -2.85 -15.15
CA VAL A 16 9.45 -1.46 -15.34
C VAL A 16 8.24 -0.78 -15.94
N ILE A 17 7.49 -0.05 -15.13
CA ILE A 17 6.55 0.93 -15.66
C ILE A 17 7.45 2.04 -16.20
N ASP A 18 7.86 1.91 -17.48
CA ASP A 18 8.57 2.95 -18.21
C ASP A 18 7.49 3.91 -18.75
N MET A 19 6.93 4.69 -17.86
CA MET A 19 6.11 5.81 -18.27
C MET A 19 7.05 6.90 -18.76
N ALA A 20 7.39 6.83 -20.05
CA ALA A 20 7.98 7.94 -20.73
C ALA A 20 6.95 9.07 -20.78
N LEU A 21 7.00 9.97 -19.82
CA LEU A 21 6.46 11.32 -20.02
C LEU A 21 7.34 11.96 -21.10
N ASP A 22 6.94 11.77 -22.33
CA ASP A 22 7.50 12.51 -23.45
C ASP A 22 6.99 13.95 -23.36
N ASP A 23 7.79 14.77 -22.72
CA ASP A 23 7.65 16.22 -22.66
C ASP A 23 8.03 16.78 -24.04
N ASP A 24 7.19 16.56 -25.02
CA ASP A 24 7.33 17.14 -26.36
C ASP A 24 6.17 18.11 -26.65
N ASP A 25 6.43 19.36 -26.27
CA ASP A 25 5.83 20.53 -26.91
C ASP A 25 5.95 20.46 -28.44
N ASP A 26 5.02 19.84 -29.13
CA ASP A 26 4.82 20.08 -30.53
C ASP A 26 3.36 20.16 -30.93
N ALA A 27 2.95 21.40 -31.04
CA ALA A 27 1.71 21.80 -31.66
C ALA A 27 1.56 21.17 -33.07
N ASN A 28 0.46 20.48 -33.24
CA ASN A 28 -0.23 20.33 -34.52
C ASN A 28 -0.30 18.91 -35.11
N ASN A 29 -1.36 18.23 -34.90
CA ASN A 29 -2.23 17.73 -35.99
C ASN A 29 -3.09 16.50 -35.61
N ASN A 30 -4.33 16.77 -35.28
CA ASN A 30 -5.51 16.16 -35.88
C ASN A 30 -5.45 14.66 -36.20
N ALA A 31 -5.90 13.84 -35.26
CA ALA A 31 -6.71 12.66 -35.57
C ALA A 31 -7.64 12.33 -34.38
N ASP A 32 -8.46 13.28 -34.00
CA ASP A 32 -9.68 13.06 -33.25
C ASP A 32 -10.59 12.04 -33.99
N GLN A 33 -10.81 10.90 -33.35
CA GLN A 33 -11.94 10.00 -33.58
C GLN A 33 -12.48 9.46 -32.26
N GLY A 34 -12.30 10.17 -31.17
CA GLY A 34 -13.09 10.03 -29.96
C GLY A 34 -14.37 10.85 -30.12
N THR A 35 -15.51 10.27 -29.94
CA THR A 35 -16.77 11.00 -29.92
C THR A 35 -16.90 11.73 -28.60
N ASP A 36 -16.29 12.93 -28.52
CA ASP A 36 -16.61 13.90 -27.49
C ASP A 36 -18.12 14.14 -27.47
N THR A 37 -18.78 13.63 -26.46
CA THR A 37 -20.04 14.20 -26.02
C THR A 37 -19.73 15.14 -24.86
N GLU A 38 -18.98 16.19 -25.16
CA GLU A 38 -18.92 17.34 -24.27
C GLU A 38 -20.33 17.93 -24.14
N THR A 39 -21.01 17.58 -23.07
CA THR A 39 -22.03 18.45 -22.53
C THR A 39 -21.37 19.34 -21.51
N GLY A 40 -20.81 20.45 -21.99
CA GLY A 40 -20.18 21.44 -21.15
C GLY A 40 -21.06 21.80 -19.97
N ASN A 41 -20.55 21.61 -18.77
CA ASN A 41 -21.08 22.24 -17.59
C ASN A 41 -19.93 22.94 -16.87
N GLU A 42 -20.06 24.25 -16.73
CA GLU A 42 -19.12 25.08 -15.99
C GLU A 42 -19.19 24.66 -14.52
N ASP A 43 -18.06 24.23 -13.98
CA ASP A 43 -17.69 24.13 -12.56
C ASP A 43 -18.86 24.28 -11.55
N ASN A 44 -19.66 23.22 -11.43
CA ASN A 44 -20.73 23.10 -10.46
C ASN A 44 -20.46 21.97 -9.43
N GLY A 45 -19.29 21.35 -9.46
CA GLY A 45 -18.97 20.15 -8.69
C GLY A 45 -19.72 18.88 -9.18
N ASP A 46 -20.22 18.90 -10.41
CA ASP A 46 -20.80 17.71 -11.06
C ASP A 46 -19.69 16.96 -11.80
N LEU A 47 -19.55 15.67 -11.54
CA LEU A 47 -18.59 14.78 -12.24
C LEU A 47 -18.91 14.70 -13.75
N ILE A 48 -17.88 14.67 -14.56
CA ILE A 48 -17.98 14.38 -15.99
C ILE A 48 -18.03 12.87 -16.17
N ASP A 49 -19.14 12.35 -16.69
CA ASP A 49 -19.28 10.91 -16.96
C ASP A 49 -18.61 10.52 -18.29
N VAL A 50 -17.62 9.64 -18.22
CA VAL A 50 -16.90 9.09 -19.37
C VAL A 50 -17.08 7.58 -19.41
N ALA A 51 -17.53 7.04 -20.55
CA ALA A 51 -17.59 5.60 -20.79
C ALA A 51 -16.65 5.24 -21.95
N LEU A 52 -15.68 4.36 -21.67
CA LEU A 52 -14.68 4.01 -22.67
C LEU A 52 -15.29 3.15 -23.80
N PRO A 53 -14.89 3.38 -25.06
CA PRO A 53 -15.40 2.62 -26.20
C PRO A 53 -14.62 1.32 -26.41
N GLY A 54 -15.31 0.22 -26.65
CA GLY A 54 -14.67 -1.01 -27.09
C GLY A 54 -14.22 -1.93 -25.98
N ASN A 55 -13.15 -2.66 -26.21
CA ASN A 55 -12.60 -3.66 -25.30
C ASN A 55 -11.09 -3.45 -25.22
N GLY A 56 -10.57 -3.09 -24.06
CA GLY A 56 -9.17 -2.68 -23.88
C GLY A 56 -8.95 -1.26 -24.43
N ALA A 57 -9.29 -0.26 -23.66
CA ALA A 57 -9.20 1.14 -24.05
C ALA A 57 -8.04 1.85 -23.33
N GLU A 58 -7.57 2.92 -23.93
CA GLU A 58 -6.62 3.86 -23.35
C GLU A 58 -7.32 5.22 -23.23
N PHE A 59 -7.23 5.83 -22.04
CA PHE A 59 -7.89 7.09 -21.75
C PHE A 59 -7.00 7.97 -20.88
N PHE A 60 -6.97 9.25 -21.21
CA PHE A 60 -6.31 10.30 -20.43
C PHE A 60 -7.37 11.33 -20.02
N GLY A 61 -7.51 11.49 -18.72
CA GLY A 61 -8.42 12.46 -18.10
C GLY A 61 -7.96 13.91 -18.24
N SER A 62 -8.57 14.77 -17.47
CA SER A 62 -8.32 16.21 -17.53
C SER A 62 -7.97 16.77 -16.13
N ASP A 63 -8.03 18.11 -15.96
CA ASP A 63 -7.89 18.75 -14.66
C ASP A 63 -9.24 18.87 -13.91
N LEU A 64 -10.28 18.12 -14.32
CA LEU A 64 -11.63 18.20 -13.77
C LEU A 64 -12.02 16.85 -13.18
N SER A 65 -12.90 16.87 -12.20
CA SER A 65 -13.42 15.63 -11.61
C SER A 65 -14.27 14.83 -12.57
N GLU A 66 -13.81 13.62 -12.89
CA GLU A 66 -14.45 12.70 -13.83
C GLU A 66 -14.98 11.43 -13.15
N ARG A 67 -15.98 10.80 -13.78
CA ARG A 67 -16.31 9.40 -13.53
C ARG A 67 -16.02 8.61 -14.79
N ILE A 68 -15.00 7.76 -14.71
CA ILE A 68 -14.50 7.00 -15.85
C ILE A 68 -14.89 5.55 -15.67
N MET A 69 -15.62 5.02 -16.66
CA MET A 69 -16.04 3.63 -16.71
C MET A 69 -15.25 2.91 -17.79
N GLY A 70 -14.46 1.95 -17.42
CA GLY A 70 -13.68 1.08 -18.30
C GLY A 70 -14.54 0.12 -19.12
N THR A 71 -13.93 -0.94 -19.59
CA THR A 71 -14.54 -1.96 -20.45
C THR A 71 -14.45 -3.36 -19.81
N ASN A 72 -14.70 -4.44 -20.56
CA ASN A 72 -14.45 -5.80 -20.10
C ASN A 72 -13.10 -6.35 -20.60
N GLY A 73 -12.16 -5.53 -20.94
CA GLY A 73 -10.83 -5.93 -21.41
C GLY A 73 -9.79 -5.04 -20.80
N ALA A 74 -8.55 -5.43 -20.81
CA ALA A 74 -7.46 -4.68 -20.19
C ALA A 74 -7.41 -3.22 -20.66
N ASP A 75 -7.69 -2.31 -19.76
CA ASP A 75 -7.75 -0.87 -19.99
C ASP A 75 -6.53 -0.17 -19.38
N SER A 76 -6.21 1.01 -19.88
CA SER A 76 -5.22 1.91 -19.28
C SER A 76 -5.86 3.28 -19.12
N VAL A 77 -6.06 3.69 -17.88
CA VAL A 77 -6.80 4.90 -17.53
C VAL A 77 -5.92 5.79 -16.65
N ASP A 78 -5.75 7.03 -17.08
CA ASP A 78 -5.16 8.09 -16.32
C ASP A 78 -6.26 9.11 -16.02
N GLY A 79 -6.57 9.34 -14.74
CA GLY A 79 -7.61 10.29 -14.29
C GLY A 79 -7.19 11.73 -14.49
N GLY A 80 -5.92 12.03 -14.25
CA GLY A 80 -5.39 13.38 -14.39
C GLY A 80 -5.36 14.15 -13.09
N ALA A 81 -6.05 15.27 -13.02
CA ALA A 81 -6.21 16.01 -11.77
C ALA A 81 -7.69 16.23 -11.48
N GLY A 82 -8.05 16.36 -10.22
CA GLY A 82 -9.44 16.47 -9.81
C GLY A 82 -9.79 15.33 -8.87
N ASN A 83 -11.00 15.28 -8.38
CA ASN A 83 -11.44 14.17 -7.54
C ASN A 83 -12.22 13.18 -8.41
N ASP A 84 -11.55 12.12 -8.84
CA ASP A 84 -12.02 11.21 -9.88
C ASP A 84 -12.65 9.93 -9.30
N ILE A 85 -13.45 9.27 -10.13
CA ILE A 85 -13.95 7.93 -9.86
C ILE A 85 -13.61 7.04 -11.06
N LEU A 86 -12.69 6.12 -10.90
CA LEU A 86 -12.27 5.16 -11.91
C LEU A 86 -12.85 3.79 -11.61
N ASN A 87 -13.32 3.10 -12.67
CA ASN A 87 -13.79 1.71 -12.55
C ASN A 87 -13.31 0.91 -13.76
N GLY A 88 -12.38 -0.06 -13.54
CA GLY A 88 -11.82 -0.91 -14.58
C GLY A 88 -12.82 -1.92 -15.15
N LEU A 89 -13.69 -2.47 -14.31
CA LEU A 89 -14.69 -3.51 -14.56
C LEU A 89 -14.09 -4.92 -14.59
N VAL A 90 -13.79 -5.45 -15.75
CA VAL A 90 -13.20 -6.80 -15.92
C VAL A 90 -12.01 -6.68 -16.85
N GLY A 91 -10.86 -7.11 -16.41
CA GLY A 91 -9.68 -6.98 -17.23
C GLY A 91 -8.44 -7.29 -16.39
N GLY A 92 -7.32 -6.89 -16.84
CA GLY A 92 -6.12 -6.65 -16.05
C GLY A 92 -5.78 -5.20 -16.36
N ASP A 93 -6.31 -4.30 -15.56
CA ASP A 93 -6.38 -2.88 -15.86
C ASP A 93 -5.20 -2.12 -15.23
N ILE A 94 -4.86 -0.99 -15.84
CA ILE A 94 -3.91 -0.03 -15.27
C ILE A 94 -4.68 1.25 -14.99
N LEU A 95 -4.81 1.60 -13.72
CA LEU A 95 -5.65 2.70 -13.26
C LEU A 95 -4.78 3.69 -12.46
N LEU A 96 -4.58 4.87 -13.02
CA LEU A 96 -3.81 5.95 -12.43
C LEU A 96 -4.77 7.09 -12.09
N PRO A 97 -5.16 7.26 -10.82
CA PRO A 97 -6.13 8.29 -10.46
C PRO A 97 -5.61 9.69 -10.72
N GLY A 98 -4.36 9.97 -10.37
CA GLY A 98 -3.75 11.27 -10.52
C GLY A 98 -3.92 12.14 -9.27
N ALA A 99 -3.91 13.46 -9.40
CA ALA A 99 -3.92 14.34 -8.23
C ALA A 99 -5.33 14.71 -7.78
N GLY A 100 -5.65 14.50 -6.52
CA GLY A 100 -6.96 14.80 -5.90
C GLY A 100 -7.41 13.68 -4.99
N ASP A 101 -8.55 13.83 -4.32
CA ASP A 101 -9.09 12.77 -3.47
C ASP A 101 -9.93 11.82 -4.33
N ASP A 102 -9.34 10.70 -4.73
CA ASP A 102 -9.88 9.82 -5.76
C ASP A 102 -10.56 8.56 -5.20
N THR A 103 -11.33 7.89 -6.06
CA THR A 103 -11.90 6.57 -5.75
C THR A 103 -11.71 5.63 -6.94
N VAL A 104 -10.98 4.53 -6.74
CA VAL A 104 -10.66 3.57 -7.80
C VAL A 104 -11.19 2.19 -7.46
N TYR A 105 -11.81 1.56 -8.44
CA TYR A 105 -12.23 0.16 -8.43
C TYR A 105 -11.54 -0.58 -9.58
N GLY A 106 -10.66 -1.53 -9.29
CA GLY A 106 -10.04 -2.41 -10.27
C GLY A 106 -11.09 -3.27 -10.94
N GLY A 107 -11.75 -4.07 -10.16
CA GLY A 107 -12.86 -4.89 -10.62
C GLY A 107 -12.53 -6.36 -10.64
N GLY A 108 -12.48 -6.99 -11.80
CA GLY A 108 -12.13 -8.41 -11.86
C GLY A 108 -11.00 -8.68 -12.82
N GLY A 109 -9.96 -9.27 -12.32
CA GLY A 109 -8.71 -9.53 -13.04
C GLY A 109 -7.53 -9.05 -12.20
N ASN A 110 -6.33 -9.14 -12.69
CA ASN A 110 -5.16 -8.68 -11.96
C ASN A 110 -4.85 -7.25 -12.36
N ASP A 111 -5.17 -6.32 -11.50
CA ASP A 111 -5.14 -4.89 -11.76
C ASP A 111 -3.88 -4.22 -11.19
N GLN A 112 -3.52 -3.09 -11.75
CA GLN A 112 -2.48 -2.21 -11.26
C GLN A 112 -3.11 -0.84 -10.98
N ILE A 113 -3.12 -0.45 -9.71
CA ILE A 113 -3.72 0.80 -9.26
C ILE A 113 -2.60 1.63 -8.67
N GLY A 114 -2.38 2.81 -9.23
CA GLY A 114 -1.46 3.80 -8.69
C GLY A 114 -2.09 4.56 -7.53
N THR A 115 -1.26 5.05 -6.60
CA THR A 115 -1.60 6.08 -5.63
C THR A 115 -0.96 7.39 -6.04
N SER A 116 -1.43 8.50 -5.55
CA SER A 116 -0.87 9.80 -5.90
C SER A 116 -1.21 10.88 -4.86
N GLU A 117 -1.14 12.16 -5.19
CA GLU A 117 -1.45 13.24 -4.23
C GLU A 117 -2.94 13.26 -3.86
N GLY A 118 -3.28 13.11 -2.59
CA GLY A 118 -4.65 13.24 -2.07
C GLY A 118 -5.03 12.10 -1.12
N ASP A 119 -6.20 12.22 -0.49
CA ASP A 119 -6.73 11.17 0.38
C ASP A 119 -7.57 10.18 -0.46
N ASP A 120 -6.97 9.08 -0.92
CA ASP A 120 -7.55 8.17 -1.91
C ASP A 120 -8.28 6.97 -1.31
N ARG A 121 -9.15 6.36 -2.12
CA ARG A 121 -9.82 5.08 -1.83
C ARG A 121 -9.64 4.11 -2.98
N LEU A 122 -8.85 3.07 -2.75
CA LEU A 122 -8.39 2.17 -3.77
C LEU A 122 -8.82 0.74 -3.45
N PHE A 123 -9.53 0.10 -4.39
CA PHE A 123 -10.09 -1.24 -4.26
C PHE A 123 -9.63 -2.10 -5.43
N GLY A 124 -8.89 -3.20 -5.16
CA GLY A 124 -8.53 -4.20 -6.18
C GLY A 124 -9.74 -5.00 -6.63
N GLU A 125 -10.53 -5.51 -5.68
CA GLU A 125 -11.70 -6.37 -5.79
C GLU A 125 -11.33 -7.84 -6.09
N ASP A 126 -11.63 -8.43 -7.30
CA ASP A 126 -11.36 -9.85 -7.61
C ASP A 126 -10.05 -9.99 -8.41
N GLY A 127 -9.02 -10.60 -7.90
CA GLY A 127 -7.77 -10.85 -8.63
C GLY A 127 -6.52 -10.74 -7.78
N ASP A 128 -5.35 -11.06 -8.34
CA ASP A 128 -4.08 -10.77 -7.66
C ASP A 128 -3.65 -9.36 -8.06
N ASP A 129 -3.91 -8.37 -7.22
CA ASP A 129 -3.82 -6.95 -7.54
C ASP A 129 -2.53 -6.31 -6.99
N LEU A 130 -2.12 -5.22 -7.63
CA LEU A 130 -1.05 -4.35 -7.16
C LEU A 130 -1.61 -2.95 -6.94
N ILE A 131 -1.62 -2.51 -5.69
CA ILE A 131 -1.96 -1.14 -5.31
C ILE A 131 -0.69 -0.54 -4.71
N ALA A 132 -0.09 0.43 -5.38
CA ALA A 132 1.20 0.96 -4.97
C ALA A 132 1.41 2.37 -5.48
N ASP A 133 2.20 3.12 -4.75
CA ASP A 133 2.67 4.42 -5.22
C ASP A 133 3.51 4.28 -6.49
N GLU A 134 3.27 5.18 -7.43
CA GLU A 134 4.07 5.33 -8.63
C GLU A 134 5.27 6.23 -8.36
N ASP A 135 6.46 5.74 -8.56
CA ASP A 135 7.69 6.51 -8.67
C ASP A 135 8.35 7.07 -7.39
N GLY A 136 7.85 6.80 -6.18
CA GLY A 136 8.46 7.32 -4.95
C GLY A 136 8.43 8.86 -4.92
N VAL A 137 7.41 9.46 -5.49
CA VAL A 137 7.00 10.82 -5.19
C VAL A 137 6.29 10.74 -3.85
N ALA A 138 6.83 11.36 -2.80
CA ALA A 138 6.21 11.37 -1.50
C ALA A 138 4.73 11.72 -1.62
N ASN A 139 3.88 10.70 -1.56
CA ASN A 139 2.44 10.83 -1.47
C ASN A 139 2.14 11.12 0.00
N SER A 140 1.60 12.26 0.30
CA SER A 140 1.31 12.69 1.67
C SER A 140 -0.18 12.56 2.01
N GLY A 141 -0.91 11.73 1.28
CA GLY A 141 -2.33 11.47 1.50
C GLY A 141 -2.57 10.52 2.67
N ASN A 142 -3.82 10.43 3.10
CA ASN A 142 -4.23 9.40 4.04
C ASN A 142 -5.13 8.44 3.28
N ASP A 143 -4.55 7.32 2.84
CA ASP A 143 -5.16 6.45 1.87
C ASP A 143 -5.86 5.26 2.51
N PHE A 144 -6.91 4.82 1.86
CA PHE A 144 -7.57 3.56 2.15
C PHE A 144 -7.37 2.60 0.99
N MET A 145 -6.61 1.54 1.22
CA MET A 145 -6.31 0.50 0.23
C MET A 145 -6.93 -0.82 0.65
N ARG A 146 -7.56 -1.50 -0.29
CA ARG A 146 -8.15 -2.82 -0.07
C ARG A 146 -7.85 -3.72 -1.26
N GLY A 147 -7.16 -4.86 -1.02
CA GLY A 147 -6.91 -5.87 -2.03
C GLY A 147 -8.21 -6.51 -2.49
N GLY A 148 -8.74 -7.44 -1.74
CA GLY A 148 -10.02 -8.10 -2.01
C GLY A 148 -9.91 -9.61 -2.03
N ASP A 149 -10.35 -10.25 -3.13
CA ASP A 149 -10.21 -11.70 -3.33
C ASP A 149 -8.94 -11.96 -4.17
N GLY A 150 -7.87 -12.48 -3.60
CA GLY A 150 -6.65 -12.80 -4.36
C GLY A 150 -5.39 -12.68 -3.51
N ASN A 151 -4.21 -12.77 -4.11
CA ASN A 151 -2.97 -12.52 -3.39
C ASN A 151 -2.44 -11.16 -3.79
N ASP A 152 -2.73 -10.18 -2.97
CA ASP A 152 -2.57 -8.78 -3.30
C ASP A 152 -1.25 -8.20 -2.79
N ILE A 153 -0.82 -7.13 -3.42
CA ILE A 153 0.33 -6.33 -2.99
C ILE A 153 -0.16 -4.91 -2.78
N LEU A 154 -0.11 -4.45 -1.53
CA LEU A 154 -0.48 -3.11 -1.11
C LEU A 154 0.75 -2.41 -0.55
N ILE A 155 1.12 -1.28 -1.12
CA ILE A 155 2.28 -0.50 -0.69
C ILE A 155 1.84 0.95 -0.54
N SER A 156 1.97 1.48 0.66
CA SER A 156 1.79 2.91 0.94
C SER A 156 3.10 3.58 1.34
N ASP A 157 3.14 4.88 1.24
CA ASP A 157 4.26 5.73 1.58
C ASP A 157 3.85 6.67 2.75
N ASP A 158 4.15 7.98 2.70
CA ASP A 158 3.90 8.92 3.79
C ASP A 158 2.40 9.24 3.96
N GLY A 159 1.84 9.09 5.14
CA GLY A 159 0.43 9.37 5.44
C GLY A 159 -0.11 8.51 6.58
N PHE A 160 -1.36 8.74 6.98
CA PHE A 160 -2.06 7.83 7.89
C PHE A 160 -2.90 6.85 7.07
N ASP A 161 -2.33 5.72 6.73
CA ASP A 161 -2.90 4.80 5.77
C ASP A 161 -3.61 3.61 6.42
N GLU A 162 -4.62 3.11 5.73
CA GLU A 162 -5.30 1.88 6.12
C GLU A 162 -5.21 0.86 4.98
N LEU A 163 -4.41 -0.20 5.16
CA LEU A 163 -4.20 -1.29 4.21
C LEU A 163 -4.94 -2.55 4.67
N ARG A 164 -5.72 -3.15 3.78
CA ARG A 164 -6.46 -4.40 4.02
C ARG A 164 -6.24 -5.39 2.89
N GLY A 165 -5.68 -6.58 3.20
CA GLY A 165 -5.54 -7.67 2.23
C GLY A 165 -6.88 -8.31 1.90
N ASP A 166 -7.65 -8.68 2.88
CA ASP A 166 -8.92 -9.41 2.90
C ASP A 166 -8.74 -10.92 2.66
N LEU A 167 -8.95 -11.49 1.48
CA LEU A 167 -8.87 -12.92 1.20
C LEU A 167 -7.67 -13.23 0.32
N GLY A 168 -6.73 -14.00 0.82
CA GLY A 168 -5.57 -14.40 0.05
C GLY A 168 -4.31 -14.45 0.89
N ASN A 169 -3.17 -14.61 0.24
CA ASN A 169 -1.88 -14.46 0.91
C ASN A 169 -1.28 -13.14 0.45
N ASP A 170 -1.45 -12.12 1.27
CA ASP A 170 -1.25 -10.74 0.88
C ASP A 170 0.12 -10.20 1.36
N LEU A 171 0.59 -9.18 0.68
CA LEU A 171 1.76 -8.41 1.06
C LEU A 171 1.34 -6.96 1.32
N LEU A 172 1.39 -6.55 2.58
CA LEU A 172 1.09 -5.20 3.02
C LEU A 172 2.38 -4.53 3.49
N PHE A 173 2.70 -3.40 2.91
CA PHE A 173 3.90 -2.66 3.21
C PHE A 173 3.56 -1.18 3.41
N ALA A 174 3.77 -0.67 4.62
CA ALA A 174 3.62 0.73 4.97
C ALA A 174 4.85 1.13 5.78
N VAL A 175 5.73 1.90 5.17
CA VAL A 175 6.98 2.34 5.80
C VAL A 175 7.29 3.74 5.32
N ASP A 176 7.20 4.68 6.22
CA ASP A 176 7.41 6.09 5.95
C ASP A 176 8.80 6.39 5.38
N ALA A 177 8.84 7.09 4.26
CA ALA A 177 10.09 7.55 3.66
C ALA A 177 10.66 8.79 4.37
N ASP A 178 9.81 9.66 4.92
CA ASP A 178 10.22 10.84 5.71
C ASP A 178 10.30 10.52 7.19
N LEU A 179 11.52 10.31 7.67
CA LEU A 179 11.85 10.07 9.08
C LEU A 179 11.50 11.25 10.02
N ALA A 180 10.99 12.35 9.53
CA ALA A 180 10.68 13.53 10.33
C ALA A 180 9.20 13.59 10.79
N GLU A 181 8.32 12.87 10.12
CA GLU A 181 6.88 12.85 10.41
C GLU A 181 6.38 11.40 10.38
N ALA A 182 6.43 10.73 11.52
CA ALA A 182 5.83 9.41 11.63
C ALA A 182 4.31 9.50 11.56
N SER A 183 3.74 8.78 10.67
CA SER A 183 2.30 8.63 10.50
C SER A 183 1.90 7.19 10.84
N PRO A 184 1.18 6.96 11.95
CA PRO A 184 0.81 5.60 12.32
C PRO A 184 -0.21 4.99 11.36
N ASP A 185 0.16 3.88 10.75
CA ASP A 185 -0.65 3.14 9.79
C ASP A 185 -1.41 1.97 10.40
N LEU A 186 -2.44 1.52 9.70
CA LEU A 186 -3.21 0.34 10.05
C LEU A 186 -3.11 -0.72 8.96
N LEU A 187 -2.43 -1.83 9.25
CA LEU A 187 -2.28 -2.96 8.36
C LEU A 187 -3.12 -4.14 8.86
N VAL A 188 -3.99 -4.67 8.02
CA VAL A 188 -4.82 -5.84 8.32
C VAL A 188 -4.68 -6.85 7.18
N GLY A 189 -4.02 -8.00 7.44
CA GLY A 189 -3.88 -9.08 6.46
C GLY A 189 -5.23 -9.65 6.08
N GLY A 190 -5.84 -10.42 6.97
CA GLY A 190 -7.20 -10.92 6.79
C GLY A 190 -7.29 -12.43 6.86
N PHE A 191 -7.55 -13.11 5.78
CA PHE A 191 -7.54 -14.56 5.66
C PHE A 191 -6.42 -15.02 4.77
N GLY A 192 -5.55 -15.86 5.24
CA GLY A 192 -4.45 -16.42 4.48
C GLY A 192 -3.12 -16.27 5.20
N ASP A 193 -2.04 -16.69 4.58
CA ASP A 193 -0.72 -16.56 5.16
C ASP A 193 -0.11 -15.23 4.64
N ASP A 194 -0.22 -14.17 5.45
CA ASP A 194 0.07 -12.80 5.05
C ASP A 194 1.48 -12.35 5.46
N LEU A 195 2.00 -11.34 4.76
CA LEU A 195 3.21 -10.63 5.16
C LEU A 195 2.90 -9.15 5.37
N LEU A 196 3.04 -8.69 6.61
CA LEU A 196 2.82 -7.31 7.00
C LEU A 196 4.16 -6.67 7.39
N ALA A 197 4.51 -5.58 6.74
CA ALA A 197 5.69 -4.79 7.06
C ALA A 197 5.28 -3.36 7.38
N GLY A 198 5.61 -2.92 8.58
CA GLY A 198 5.33 -1.58 9.07
C GLY A 198 6.49 -1.04 9.89
N ASP A 199 6.37 0.19 10.35
CA ASP A 199 7.40 0.81 11.16
C ASP A 199 6.90 1.36 12.51
N GLU A 200 7.54 2.39 13.06
CA GLU A 200 7.22 2.94 14.37
C GLU A 200 5.84 3.62 14.37
N GLY A 201 5.00 3.23 15.31
CA GLY A 201 3.66 3.77 15.50
C GLY A 201 2.56 2.93 14.87
N ASP A 202 2.89 2.06 13.93
CA ASP A 202 1.91 1.28 13.18
C ASP A 202 1.19 0.22 14.00
N THR A 203 0.02 -0.14 13.51
CA THR A 203 -0.77 -1.25 14.08
C THR A 203 -0.95 -2.34 13.03
N LEU A 204 -0.43 -3.54 13.33
CA LEU A 204 -0.45 -4.70 12.47
C LEU A 204 -1.36 -5.78 13.05
N THR A 205 -2.24 -6.32 12.23
CA THR A 205 -3.14 -7.44 12.53
C THR A 205 -3.04 -8.46 11.40
N GLY A 206 -2.53 -9.66 11.68
CA GLY A 206 -2.41 -10.74 10.69
C GLY A 206 -3.78 -11.26 10.27
N GLY A 207 -4.51 -11.81 11.22
CA GLY A 207 -5.84 -12.36 10.99
C GLY A 207 -5.89 -13.89 11.10
N GLU A 208 -6.59 -14.58 10.15
CA GLU A 208 -6.61 -16.03 10.11
C GLU A 208 -5.51 -16.54 9.15
N GLY A 209 -4.55 -17.28 9.68
CA GLY A 209 -3.50 -17.88 8.88
C GLY A 209 -2.20 -18.10 9.63
N THR A 210 -1.11 -18.10 8.91
CA THR A 210 0.25 -18.17 9.47
C THR A 210 1.03 -16.96 8.97
N ASP A 211 0.97 -15.89 9.73
CA ASP A 211 1.40 -14.60 9.26
C ASP A 211 2.88 -14.32 9.56
N THR A 212 3.42 -13.41 8.78
CA THR A 212 4.78 -12.90 8.97
C THR A 212 4.73 -11.40 9.19
N PHE A 213 5.21 -10.97 10.34
CA PHE A 213 5.33 -9.58 10.69
C PHE A 213 6.77 -9.12 10.55
N ALA A 214 6.99 -8.00 9.89
CA ALA A 214 8.26 -7.31 9.83
C ALA A 214 8.09 -5.90 10.40
N VAL A 215 8.84 -5.57 11.44
CA VAL A 215 8.86 -4.22 11.98
C VAL A 215 10.21 -3.58 11.65
N ILE A 216 10.14 -2.49 10.90
CA ILE A 216 11.29 -1.74 10.43
C ILE A 216 11.44 -0.51 11.32
N TYR A 217 12.64 -0.26 11.81
CA TYR A 217 12.91 0.84 12.73
C TYR A 217 13.66 1.99 12.04
N PRO A 218 12.96 3.06 11.64
CA PRO A 218 13.58 4.22 11.02
C PRO A 218 14.10 5.28 12.01
N SER A 219 13.76 5.23 13.30
CA SER A 219 14.23 6.17 14.36
C SER A 219 13.56 7.55 14.40
N ASN A 220 12.25 7.62 14.37
CA ASN A 220 11.54 8.90 14.38
C ASN A 220 10.78 9.28 15.67
N ASP A 221 10.82 8.47 16.73
CA ASP A 221 10.14 8.71 18.02
C ASP A 221 8.58 8.62 17.99
N ALA A 222 7.97 7.96 16.99
CA ALA A 222 6.51 7.75 16.94
C ALA A 222 5.98 6.79 18.00
N GLY A 223 6.87 6.05 18.60
CA GLY A 223 6.56 5.00 19.57
C GLY A 223 6.63 3.61 18.93
N PRO A 224 6.46 2.55 19.72
CA PRO A 224 6.60 1.20 19.21
C PRO A 224 5.47 0.85 18.25
N ALA A 225 5.75 0.01 17.26
CA ALA A 225 4.72 -0.67 16.50
C ALA A 225 3.87 -1.57 17.40
N ILE A 226 2.63 -1.82 17.03
CA ILE A 226 1.69 -2.65 17.79
C ILE A 226 1.24 -3.84 16.95
N ILE A 227 1.53 -5.06 17.40
CA ILE A 227 0.99 -6.28 16.80
C ILE A 227 -0.14 -6.80 17.69
N THR A 228 -1.34 -7.00 17.11
CA THR A 228 -2.56 -7.20 17.88
C THR A 228 -2.90 -8.66 18.16
N ASP A 229 -2.50 -9.60 17.30
CA ASP A 229 -2.96 -10.99 17.29
C ASP A 229 -1.89 -12.08 17.06
N PHE A 230 -0.62 -11.75 17.20
CA PHE A 230 0.50 -12.65 16.97
C PHE A 230 0.39 -14.00 17.73
N ASP A 231 0.45 -15.10 17.01
CA ASP A 231 0.59 -16.46 17.58
C ASP A 231 2.07 -16.92 17.54
N PRO A 232 2.78 -16.88 18.68
CA PRO A 232 4.19 -17.28 18.75
C PRO A 232 4.45 -18.76 18.44
N THR A 233 3.40 -19.57 18.23
CA THR A 233 3.55 -21.01 17.93
C THR A 233 3.58 -21.32 16.42
N SER A 234 3.08 -20.42 15.60
CA SER A 234 2.93 -20.60 14.14
C SER A 234 3.48 -19.45 13.32
N GLU A 235 3.51 -18.24 13.85
CA GLU A 235 3.84 -17.04 13.10
C GLU A 235 5.28 -16.57 13.31
N THR A 236 5.72 -15.67 12.44
CA THR A 236 7.09 -15.14 12.45
C THR A 236 7.07 -13.62 12.69
N LEU A 237 7.91 -13.16 13.61
CA LEU A 237 8.18 -11.75 13.80
C LEU A 237 9.66 -11.45 13.48
N THR A 238 9.90 -10.56 12.55
CA THR A 238 11.22 -10.06 12.17
C THR A 238 11.34 -8.60 12.59
N LEU A 239 12.46 -8.26 13.20
CA LEU A 239 12.80 -6.88 13.56
C LEU A 239 13.96 -6.43 12.66
N GLU A 240 13.76 -5.38 11.90
CA GLU A 240 14.78 -4.80 11.04
C GLU A 240 15.22 -3.45 11.58
N ALA A 241 16.48 -3.33 11.91
CA ALA A 241 17.07 -2.08 12.42
C ALA A 241 18.13 -1.59 11.45
N ASP A 242 17.97 -0.38 10.94
CA ASP A 242 18.98 0.23 10.10
C ASP A 242 20.19 0.63 10.97
N ASN A 243 21.36 0.09 10.74
CA ASN A 243 22.73 0.38 11.25
C ASN A 243 22.90 1.26 12.51
N GLN A 244 21.84 1.61 13.23
CA GLN A 244 21.85 2.49 14.40
C GLN A 244 22.24 1.75 15.68
N PHE A 245 21.91 0.46 15.72
CA PHE A 245 22.28 -0.41 16.82
C PHE A 245 23.66 -1.00 16.52
N GLY A 246 24.49 -1.12 17.57
CA GLY A 246 25.85 -1.68 17.44
C GLY A 246 25.84 -3.11 16.87
N THR A 247 27.02 -3.68 16.66
CA THR A 247 27.18 -5.05 16.13
C THR A 247 26.69 -6.17 17.07
N ASP A 248 26.19 -5.85 18.26
CA ASP A 248 25.67 -6.81 19.25
C ASP A 248 24.59 -6.10 20.09
N PRO A 249 23.42 -5.78 19.51
CA PRO A 249 22.35 -5.10 20.22
C PRO A 249 21.75 -5.98 21.32
N VAL A 250 21.37 -5.36 22.41
CA VAL A 250 20.71 -6.04 23.52
C VAL A 250 19.21 -6.01 23.30
N VAL A 251 18.61 -7.19 23.13
CA VAL A 251 17.17 -7.36 23.00
C VAL A 251 16.61 -7.82 24.36
N ASP A 252 15.71 -7.04 24.92
CA ASP A 252 14.99 -7.36 26.14
C ASP A 252 13.48 -7.54 25.85
N ILE A 253 12.83 -8.47 26.54
CA ILE A 253 11.40 -8.71 26.45
C ILE A 253 10.80 -8.63 27.84
N ALA A 254 9.83 -7.75 28.01
CA ALA A 254 9.13 -7.53 29.27
C ALA A 254 7.61 -7.54 29.08
N ALA A 255 6.87 -7.73 30.17
CA ALA A 255 5.41 -7.51 30.13
C ALA A 255 5.13 -6.00 30.02
N THR A 256 4.06 -5.65 29.31
CA THR A 256 3.53 -4.29 29.33
C THR A 256 3.09 -3.91 30.75
N ASP A 257 3.06 -2.61 31.06
CA ASP A 257 2.70 -2.09 32.40
C ASP A 257 1.31 -2.52 32.85
N ASP A 258 0.37 -2.69 31.93
CA ASP A 258 -1.00 -3.16 32.18
C ASP A 258 -1.11 -4.69 32.22
N GLY A 259 -0.06 -5.40 31.85
CA GLY A 259 -0.01 -6.86 31.83
C GLY A 259 -0.83 -7.51 30.69
N THR A 260 -1.21 -6.76 29.68
CA THR A 260 -2.03 -7.27 28.56
C THR A 260 -1.20 -7.77 27.38
N GLY A 261 0.12 -7.56 27.39
CA GLY A 261 1.00 -7.93 26.28
C GLY A 261 2.48 -7.99 26.70
N SER A 262 3.30 -8.11 25.71
CA SER A 262 4.77 -8.07 25.82
C SER A 262 5.34 -6.91 25.01
N ILE A 263 6.38 -6.28 25.54
CA ILE A 263 7.12 -5.25 24.84
C ILE A 263 8.52 -5.76 24.54
N ILE A 264 8.99 -5.54 23.33
CA ILE A 264 10.35 -5.82 22.88
C ILE A 264 11.10 -4.51 22.82
N THR A 265 12.26 -4.46 23.48
CA THR A 265 13.17 -3.31 23.41
C THR A 265 14.49 -3.75 22.81
N VAL A 266 15.10 -2.86 22.02
CA VAL A 266 16.45 -3.04 21.46
C VAL A 266 17.33 -1.91 21.96
N ASP A 267 18.41 -2.24 22.67
CA ASP A 267 19.29 -1.28 23.35
C ASP A 267 18.54 -0.28 24.27
N GLY A 268 17.40 -0.73 24.83
CA GLY A 268 16.54 0.05 25.72
C GLY A 268 15.55 0.97 25.03
N VAL A 269 15.44 0.91 23.72
CA VAL A 269 14.39 1.58 22.93
C VAL A 269 13.23 0.63 22.72
N GLU A 270 11.99 1.08 22.95
CA GLU A 270 10.77 0.30 22.70
C GLU A 270 10.58 0.15 21.19
N PHE A 271 10.56 -1.07 20.72
CA PHE A 271 10.51 -1.40 19.30
C PHE A 271 9.13 -1.87 18.86
N VAL A 272 8.58 -2.84 19.60
CA VAL A 272 7.25 -3.39 19.28
C VAL A 272 6.52 -3.83 20.55
N VAL A 273 5.22 -3.59 20.57
CA VAL A 273 4.28 -4.14 21.56
C VAL A 273 3.49 -5.27 20.91
N VAL A 274 3.60 -6.47 21.47
CA VAL A 274 2.83 -7.63 21.01
C VAL A 274 1.72 -7.88 22.02
N GLN A 275 0.48 -7.60 21.62
CA GLN A 275 -0.69 -7.73 22.48
C GLN A 275 -1.04 -9.21 22.73
N ASN A 276 -1.74 -9.47 23.82
CA ASN A 276 -2.25 -10.79 24.21
C ASN A 276 -1.18 -11.89 24.37
N THR A 277 0.08 -11.53 24.50
CA THR A 277 1.23 -12.42 24.72
C THR A 277 1.87 -12.22 26.08
N THR A 278 2.53 -13.26 26.58
CA THR A 278 3.43 -13.14 27.73
C THR A 278 4.89 -13.20 27.27
N PRO A 279 5.85 -12.57 27.98
CA PRO A 279 7.28 -12.65 27.65
C PRO A 279 7.78 -14.09 27.44
N ASP A 280 7.32 -15.03 28.27
CA ASP A 280 7.73 -16.44 28.17
C ASP A 280 7.20 -17.12 26.89
N GLN A 281 6.01 -16.75 26.42
CA GLN A 281 5.47 -17.24 25.15
C GLN A 281 6.24 -16.66 23.97
N LEU A 282 6.49 -15.37 24.03
CA LEU A 282 7.20 -14.67 22.97
C LEU A 282 8.64 -15.18 22.78
N VAL A 283 9.39 -15.38 23.88
CA VAL A 283 10.76 -15.94 23.84
C VAL A 283 10.80 -17.34 23.22
N GLN A 284 9.73 -18.15 23.32
CA GLN A 284 9.70 -19.51 22.79
C GLN A 284 9.36 -19.56 21.30
N GLY A 285 8.67 -18.56 20.77
CA GLY A 285 8.19 -18.49 19.39
C GLY A 285 9.01 -17.60 18.47
N LEU A 286 9.92 -16.78 19.02
CA LEU A 286 10.62 -15.80 18.22
C LEU A 286 11.73 -16.40 17.36
N ASN A 287 11.57 -16.28 16.05
CA ASN A 287 12.66 -16.30 15.09
C ASN A 287 13.17 -14.88 14.89
N PHE A 288 14.05 -14.41 15.78
CA PHE A 288 14.71 -13.12 15.56
C PHE A 288 15.66 -13.17 14.38
N ALA A 289 15.39 -12.41 13.37
CA ALA A 289 16.37 -12.01 12.40
C ALA A 289 16.64 -10.51 12.58
N LEU A 290 17.73 -10.15 13.21
CA LEU A 290 18.25 -8.78 13.10
C LEU A 290 18.95 -8.70 11.74
N SER A 291 18.33 -8.10 10.74
CA SER A 291 18.99 -7.80 9.48
C SER A 291 19.62 -6.41 9.58
N GLY A 292 20.89 -6.30 9.22
CA GLY A 292 21.59 -5.02 9.20
C GLY A 292 22.99 -5.03 9.86
N VAL A 293 23.55 -6.20 10.13
CA VAL A 293 24.95 -6.33 10.61
C VAL A 293 25.86 -6.76 9.49
#